data_96ff0dc39d222866f56c968301794700
#
_entry.id   96ff0dc39d222866f56c968301794700
#
_cell.length_a   1.000
_cell.length_b   1.000
_cell.length_c   1.000
_cell.angle_alpha   90.00
_cell.angle_beta   90.00
_cell.angle_gamma   90.00
#
_symmetry.space_group_name_H-M   'P 1'
#
loop_
_entity.id
_entity.type
_entity.pdbx_description
1 polymer ?
#
loop_
_entity_poly.entity_id
_entity_poly.type
_entity_poly.pdbx_seq_one_letter_code
_entity_poly.pdbx_strand_id
1 'polypeptide(L)'
;IAEINQTLLGGSLITLKGLKDDGMIALVERKGRVPSAKARFCTEQLKVLPMIDWIKAQPDEVTLYQGIRAEESASRAKLPQRQFSDDYDCYIERPLLHYKLTDVLEILRRHGQDLNPLYRLGAGRVGCFPCVMINHGELRRLSYSCPEIWDRIAQLEVAAKGQTFFPPNYIPQRFHD
;
A
#
# COMPACT_ATOMS: atom_id res chain seq x y z
N ILE A 1 1.94 7.90 -11.50
CA ILE A 1 3.29 7.48 -11.06
C ILE A 1 4.23 7.39 -12.25
N ALA A 2 3.88 6.69 -13.33
CA ALA A 2 4.73 6.59 -14.52
C ALA A 2 5.08 7.97 -15.10
N GLU A 3 4.12 8.87 -15.18
CA GLU A 3 4.29 10.24 -15.64
C GLU A 3 5.24 11.05 -14.74
N ILE A 4 5.07 10.95 -13.42
CA ILE A 4 5.97 11.60 -12.45
C ILE A 4 7.40 11.08 -12.61
N ASN A 5 7.56 9.77 -12.75
CA ASN A 5 8.88 9.16 -12.91
C ASN A 5 9.56 9.62 -14.19
N GLN A 6 8.83 9.68 -15.29
CA GLN A 6 9.36 10.16 -16.58
C GLN A 6 9.72 11.65 -16.53
N THR A 7 8.89 12.47 -15.88
CA THR A 7 9.06 13.93 -15.85
C THR A 7 10.15 14.37 -14.88
N LEU A 8 10.24 13.74 -13.69
CA LEU A 8 11.16 14.17 -12.63
C LEU A 8 12.47 13.40 -12.61
N LEU A 9 12.44 12.11 -12.89
CA LEU A 9 13.59 11.24 -12.72
C LEU A 9 14.24 10.86 -14.05
N GLY A 10 13.59 11.13 -15.18
CA GLY A 10 14.09 10.77 -16.51
C GLY A 10 14.29 9.26 -16.72
N GLY A 11 13.78 8.46 -15.77
CA GLY A 11 14.00 7.02 -15.71
C GLY A 11 12.76 6.20 -16.01
N SER A 12 12.97 4.91 -16.25
CA SER A 12 11.89 3.94 -16.44
C SER A 12 11.34 3.47 -15.09
N LEU A 13 10.01 3.41 -14.96
CA LEU A 13 9.37 2.77 -13.83
C LEU A 13 9.50 1.25 -13.95
N ILE A 14 10.14 0.63 -12.97
CA ILE A 14 10.20 -0.83 -12.88
C ILE A 14 8.99 -1.31 -12.09
N THR A 15 8.16 -2.13 -12.70
CA THR A 15 7.03 -2.76 -12.03
C THR A 15 7.42 -4.15 -11.57
N LEU A 16 7.46 -4.33 -10.25
CA LEU A 16 7.68 -5.64 -9.65
C LEU A 16 6.33 -6.34 -9.46
N LYS A 17 6.30 -7.63 -9.76
CA LYS A 17 5.12 -8.47 -9.62
C LYS A 17 5.36 -9.53 -8.55
N GLY A 18 4.29 -10.03 -7.94
CA GLY A 18 4.39 -11.17 -7.02
C GLY A 18 5.07 -12.37 -7.69
N LEU A 19 5.72 -13.22 -6.91
CA LEU A 19 6.51 -14.35 -7.41
C LEU A 19 5.76 -15.29 -8.38
N LYS A 20 4.43 -15.32 -8.27
CA LYS A 20 3.56 -16.10 -9.16
C LYS A 20 2.85 -15.27 -10.23
N ASP A 21 3.17 -13.98 -10.31
CA ASP A 21 2.60 -13.02 -11.28
C ASP A 21 1.05 -12.98 -11.34
N ASP A 22 0.39 -13.38 -10.25
CA ASP A 22 -1.03 -13.66 -10.22
C ASP A 22 -1.90 -12.64 -9.47
N GLY A 23 -1.28 -11.63 -8.87
CA GLY A 23 -1.97 -10.52 -8.21
C GLY A 23 -2.76 -10.89 -6.94
N MET A 24 -3.60 -9.93 -6.48
CA MET A 24 -4.27 -10.04 -5.17
C MET A 24 -5.39 -11.07 -5.16
N ILE A 25 -6.19 -11.16 -6.21
CA ILE A 25 -7.35 -12.08 -6.27
C ILE A 25 -6.88 -13.51 -6.24
N ALA A 26 -5.97 -13.90 -7.13
CA ALA A 26 -5.41 -15.24 -7.16
C ALA A 26 -4.64 -15.61 -5.89
N LEU A 27 -3.98 -14.62 -5.24
CA LEU A 27 -3.37 -14.86 -3.93
C LEU A 27 -4.41 -15.16 -2.86
N VAL A 28 -5.53 -14.44 -2.83
CA VAL A 28 -6.64 -14.65 -1.90
C VAL A 28 -7.29 -16.04 -2.16
N GLU A 29 -7.54 -16.38 -3.41
CA GLU A 29 -8.07 -17.68 -3.81
C GLU A 29 -7.16 -18.83 -3.33
N ARG A 30 -5.86 -18.72 -3.56
CA ARG A 30 -4.86 -19.71 -3.12
C ARG A 30 -4.77 -19.85 -1.60
N LYS A 31 -4.91 -18.71 -0.87
CA LYS A 31 -4.91 -18.69 0.59
C LYS A 31 -6.26 -19.11 1.19
N GLY A 32 -7.35 -19.12 0.41
CA GLY A 32 -8.70 -19.41 0.84
C GLY A 32 -9.26 -18.41 1.86
N ARG A 33 -8.66 -17.21 1.93
CA ARG A 33 -9.10 -16.16 2.86
C ARG A 33 -8.59 -14.78 2.42
N VAL A 34 -9.31 -13.74 2.82
CA VAL A 34 -8.84 -12.35 2.70
C VAL A 34 -7.70 -12.07 3.72
N PRO A 35 -6.78 -11.15 3.42
CA PRO A 35 -5.81 -10.69 4.39
C PRO A 35 -6.50 -9.97 5.55
N SER A 36 -5.80 -9.89 6.69
CA SER A 36 -6.26 -9.15 7.86
C SER A 36 -5.13 -8.34 8.50
N ALA A 37 -5.45 -7.52 9.49
CA ALA A 37 -4.45 -6.77 10.25
C ALA A 37 -3.36 -7.68 10.88
N LYS A 38 -3.75 -8.90 11.30
CA LYS A 38 -2.86 -9.89 11.91
C LYS A 38 -2.18 -10.82 10.88
N ALA A 39 -2.72 -10.93 9.66
CA ALA A 39 -2.23 -11.84 8.64
C ALA A 39 -2.10 -11.12 7.29
N ARG A 40 -1.10 -10.26 7.19
CA ARG A 40 -0.85 -9.38 6.04
C ARG A 40 0.00 -10.06 4.96
N PHE A 41 -0.37 -11.29 4.59
CA PHE A 41 0.33 -12.03 3.54
C PHE A 41 0.35 -11.32 2.18
N CYS A 42 -0.59 -10.40 1.93
CA CYS A 42 -0.57 -9.56 0.74
C CYS A 42 0.65 -8.62 0.71
N THR A 43 1.07 -8.09 1.86
CA THR A 43 2.27 -7.26 1.96
C THR A 43 3.52 -8.09 1.67
N GLU A 44 3.63 -9.25 2.29
CA GLU A 44 4.74 -10.16 2.11
C GLU A 44 4.87 -10.63 0.66
N GLN A 45 3.80 -11.26 0.13
CA GLN A 45 3.85 -11.96 -1.15
C GLN A 45 3.86 -11.05 -2.39
N LEU A 46 3.19 -9.86 -2.30
CA LEU A 46 3.02 -8.99 -3.45
C LEU A 46 3.89 -7.72 -3.41
N LYS A 47 4.63 -7.50 -2.31
CA LYS A 47 5.47 -6.30 -2.16
C LYS A 47 6.87 -6.62 -1.67
N VAL A 48 6.98 -7.29 -0.50
CA VAL A 48 8.27 -7.50 0.17
C VAL A 48 9.13 -8.50 -0.59
N LEU A 49 8.61 -9.70 -0.84
CA LEU A 49 9.37 -10.74 -1.53
C LEU A 49 9.82 -10.33 -2.95
N PRO A 50 8.94 -9.76 -3.80
CA PRO A 50 9.38 -9.28 -5.12
C PRO A 50 10.46 -8.19 -5.05
N MET A 51 10.41 -7.35 -4.02
CA MET A 51 11.43 -6.32 -3.82
C MET A 51 12.77 -6.91 -3.37
N ILE A 52 12.73 -7.88 -2.45
CA ILE A 52 13.93 -8.59 -2.01
C ILE A 52 14.61 -9.28 -3.21
N ASP A 53 13.84 -10.02 -4.00
CA ASP A 53 14.37 -10.73 -5.16
C ASP A 53 14.98 -9.77 -6.19
N TRP A 54 14.32 -8.63 -6.41
CA TRP A 54 14.83 -7.61 -7.31
C TRP A 54 16.12 -6.98 -6.79
N ILE A 55 16.18 -6.63 -5.50
CA ILE A 55 17.37 -6.04 -4.87
C ILE A 55 18.55 -7.01 -4.96
N LYS A 56 18.33 -8.28 -4.61
CA LYS A 56 19.38 -9.31 -4.66
C LYS A 56 19.90 -9.63 -6.07
N ALA A 57 19.10 -9.32 -7.09
CA ALA A 57 19.50 -9.51 -8.49
C ALA A 57 20.31 -8.33 -9.04
N GLN A 58 20.47 -7.22 -8.29
CA GLN A 58 21.27 -6.10 -8.76
C GLN A 58 22.76 -6.41 -8.64
N PRO A 59 23.59 -5.99 -9.62
CA PRO A 59 25.04 -6.21 -9.57
C PRO A 59 25.76 -5.32 -8.56
N ASP A 60 25.18 -4.18 -8.23
CA ASP A 60 25.75 -3.16 -7.36
C ASP A 60 25.02 -3.07 -6.01
N GLU A 61 25.67 -2.44 -5.03
CA GLU A 61 25.03 -2.14 -3.75
C GLU A 61 23.80 -1.25 -3.93
N VAL A 62 22.68 -1.66 -3.32
CA VAL A 62 21.42 -0.95 -3.37
C VAL A 62 21.17 -0.23 -2.05
N THR A 63 20.65 0.98 -2.10
CA THR A 63 20.04 1.66 -0.96
C THR A 63 18.53 1.81 -1.19
N LEU A 64 17.72 1.28 -0.28
CA LEU A 64 16.27 1.33 -0.35
C LEU A 64 15.74 2.60 0.32
N TYR A 65 15.12 3.48 -0.44
CA TYR A 65 14.43 4.66 0.09
C TYR A 65 12.95 4.35 0.40
N GLN A 66 12.53 4.58 1.64
CA GLN A 66 11.15 4.39 2.08
C GLN A 66 10.49 5.73 2.42
N GLY A 67 9.39 6.03 1.71
CA GLY A 67 8.59 7.24 1.93
C GLY A 67 7.58 7.09 3.08
N ILE A 68 8.03 6.68 4.27
CA ILE A 68 7.20 6.52 5.47
C ILE A 68 7.41 7.68 6.45
N ARG A 69 6.38 7.97 7.27
CA ARG A 69 6.43 9.00 8.31
C ARG A 69 6.11 8.42 9.68
N ALA A 70 6.76 8.96 10.70
CA ALA A 70 6.57 8.56 12.11
C ALA A 70 5.10 8.73 12.57
N GLU A 71 4.43 9.80 12.10
CA GLU A 71 3.03 10.08 12.46
C GLU A 71 2.02 9.02 11.99
N GLU A 72 2.39 8.17 11.03
CA GLU A 72 1.46 7.18 10.46
C GLU A 72 1.16 6.01 11.39
N SER A 73 2.02 5.72 12.37
CA SER A 73 1.78 4.73 13.42
C SER A 73 2.86 4.72 14.50
N ALA A 74 2.50 4.26 15.70
CA ALA A 74 3.45 4.09 16.81
C ALA A 74 4.64 3.15 16.48
N SER A 75 4.42 2.16 15.61
CA SER A 75 5.49 1.27 15.16
C SER A 75 6.46 2.00 14.22
N ARG A 76 5.96 2.85 13.32
CA ARG A 76 6.80 3.64 12.43
C ARG A 76 7.60 4.72 13.16
N ALA A 77 7.02 5.31 14.20
CA ALA A 77 7.70 6.30 15.03
C ALA A 77 8.95 5.76 15.75
N LYS A 78 9.06 4.44 15.90
CA LYS A 78 10.20 3.77 16.54
C LYS A 78 11.31 3.40 15.56
N LEU A 79 11.09 3.56 14.27
CA LEU A 79 12.08 3.19 13.26
C LEU A 79 13.20 4.24 13.22
N PRO A 80 14.46 3.82 13.03
CA PRO A 80 15.55 4.75 12.77
C PRO A 80 15.44 5.33 11.36
N GLN A 81 16.01 6.52 11.16
CA GLN A 81 16.07 7.15 9.85
C GLN A 81 16.89 6.33 8.85
N ARG A 82 17.96 5.70 9.31
CA ARG A 82 18.82 4.80 8.54
C ARG A 82 19.07 3.52 9.31
N GLN A 83 18.99 2.38 8.62
CA GLN A 83 19.37 1.08 9.18
C GLN A 83 19.81 0.11 8.08
N PHE A 84 20.66 -0.84 8.41
CA PHE A 84 20.86 -2.02 7.58
C PHE A 84 19.70 -2.99 7.84
N SER A 85 19.25 -3.66 6.80
CA SER A 85 18.18 -4.67 6.88
C SER A 85 18.72 -5.99 6.36
N ASP A 86 18.82 -6.98 7.23
CA ASP A 86 19.23 -8.33 6.87
C ASP A 86 18.24 -8.98 5.89
N ASP A 87 16.94 -8.68 6.01
CA ASP A 87 15.91 -9.20 5.10
C ASP A 87 16.12 -8.75 3.65
N TYR A 88 16.44 -7.46 3.46
CA TYR A 88 16.68 -6.87 2.13
C TYR A 88 18.15 -6.95 1.70
N ASP A 89 19.04 -7.26 2.61
CA ASP A 89 20.49 -7.22 2.41
C ASP A 89 20.97 -5.86 1.85
N CYS A 90 20.42 -4.78 2.41
CA CYS A 90 20.76 -3.42 1.99
C CYS A 90 20.47 -2.38 3.08
N TYR A 91 21.00 -1.18 2.90
CA TYR A 91 20.63 -0.05 3.73
C TYR A 91 19.25 0.48 3.37
N ILE A 92 18.47 0.79 4.41
CA ILE A 92 17.18 1.47 4.28
C ILE A 92 17.31 2.89 4.79
N GLU A 93 16.95 3.85 3.95
CA GLU A 93 16.88 5.27 4.26
C GLU A 93 15.41 5.73 4.30
N ARG A 94 15.06 6.54 5.32
CA ARG A 94 13.71 7.08 5.52
C ARG A 94 13.75 8.60 5.60
N PRO A 95 13.97 9.28 4.48
CA PRO A 95 14.18 10.75 4.48
C PRO A 95 12.97 11.53 5.01
N LEU A 96 11.76 10.97 4.87
CA LEU A 96 10.53 11.62 5.30
C LEU A 96 10.07 11.22 6.72
N LEU A 97 10.86 10.44 7.47
CA LEU A 97 10.43 9.86 8.74
C LEU A 97 9.91 10.91 9.74
N HIS A 98 10.57 12.05 9.82
CA HIS A 98 10.25 13.13 10.76
C HIS A 98 9.34 14.23 10.17
N TYR A 99 8.93 14.08 8.90
CA TYR A 99 8.01 15.02 8.26
C TYR A 99 6.55 14.72 8.64
N LYS A 100 5.75 15.78 8.74
CA LYS A 100 4.29 15.67 8.81
C LYS A 100 3.71 15.59 7.41
N LEU A 101 2.46 15.15 7.31
CA LEU A 101 1.75 15.16 6.04
C LEU A 101 1.74 16.55 5.41
N THR A 102 1.51 17.59 6.21
CA THR A 102 1.53 18.98 5.77
C THR A 102 2.84 19.38 5.09
N ASP A 103 3.97 18.94 5.65
CA ASP A 103 5.29 19.28 5.11
C ASP A 103 5.49 18.60 3.73
N VAL A 104 5.07 17.33 3.61
CA VAL A 104 5.12 16.60 2.34
C VAL A 104 4.23 17.24 1.29
N LEU A 105 3.01 17.66 1.66
CA LEU A 105 2.08 18.34 0.77
C LEU A 105 2.65 19.68 0.28
N GLU A 106 3.32 20.41 1.15
CA GLU A 106 3.96 21.68 0.79
C GLU A 106 5.12 21.47 -0.17
N ILE A 107 5.96 20.45 0.06
CA ILE A 107 7.04 20.07 -0.85
C ILE A 107 6.49 19.76 -2.24
N LEU A 108 5.45 18.91 -2.32
CA LEU A 108 4.81 18.56 -3.59
C LEU A 108 4.30 19.81 -4.32
N ARG A 109 3.60 20.70 -3.60
CA ARG A 109 3.11 21.97 -4.16
C ARG A 109 4.25 22.86 -4.68
N ARG A 110 5.33 22.96 -3.93
CA ARG A 110 6.51 23.77 -4.30
C ARG A 110 7.14 23.27 -5.60
N HIS A 111 7.12 21.98 -5.82
CA HIS A 111 7.65 21.34 -7.03
C HIS A 111 6.60 21.14 -8.14
N GLY A 112 5.43 21.77 -8.02
CA GLY A 112 4.38 21.70 -9.04
C GLY A 112 3.80 20.28 -9.22
N GLN A 113 3.92 19.43 -8.20
CA GLN A 113 3.41 18.06 -8.26
C GLN A 113 1.98 17.99 -7.72
N ASP A 114 1.10 17.41 -8.50
CA ASP A 114 -0.26 17.15 -8.08
C ASP A 114 -0.34 16.08 -7.00
N LEU A 115 -1.28 16.27 -6.08
CA LEU A 115 -1.63 15.25 -5.09
C LEU A 115 -2.32 14.08 -5.77
N ASN A 116 -2.10 12.88 -5.21
CA ASN A 116 -2.92 11.75 -5.60
C ASN A 116 -4.41 12.10 -5.42
N PRO A 117 -5.26 11.89 -6.44
CA PRO A 117 -6.67 12.28 -6.41
C PRO A 117 -7.44 11.74 -5.20
N LEU A 118 -7.06 10.59 -4.65
CA LEU A 118 -7.72 10.02 -3.47
C LEU A 118 -7.63 10.91 -2.24
N TYR A 119 -6.59 11.73 -2.09
CA TYR A 119 -6.53 12.72 -0.99
C TYR A 119 -7.64 13.77 -1.12
N ARG A 120 -7.96 14.18 -2.36
CA ARG A 120 -9.05 15.13 -2.62
C ARG A 120 -10.43 14.51 -2.34
N LEU A 121 -10.53 13.18 -2.40
CA LEU A 121 -11.73 12.40 -2.08
C LEU A 121 -11.83 12.01 -0.59
N GLY A 122 -10.91 12.51 0.25
CA GLY A 122 -10.94 12.32 1.68
C GLY A 122 -10.20 11.09 2.20
N ALA A 123 -9.31 10.49 1.40
CA ALA A 123 -8.40 9.48 1.89
C ALA A 123 -7.40 10.09 2.89
N GLY A 124 -7.26 9.52 4.07
CA GLY A 124 -6.25 9.93 5.04
C GLY A 124 -4.84 9.44 4.67
N ARG A 125 -4.79 8.39 3.87
CA ARG A 125 -3.57 7.88 3.26
C ARG A 125 -3.90 7.17 1.95
N VAL A 126 -2.98 7.18 1.02
CA VAL A 126 -3.11 6.43 -0.23
C VAL A 126 -2.32 5.13 -0.15
N GLY A 127 -3.00 4.02 -0.44
CA GLY A 127 -2.44 2.68 -0.41
C GLY A 127 -3.11 1.80 -1.46
N CYS A 128 -3.25 0.49 -1.14
CA CYS A 128 -4.05 -0.41 -1.97
C CYS A 128 -5.52 0.01 -1.98
N PHE A 129 -6.21 -0.24 -3.08
CA PHE A 129 -7.61 0.14 -3.25
C PHE A 129 -8.46 -1.10 -3.60
N PRO A 130 -9.19 -1.67 -2.62
CA PRO A 130 -9.20 -1.35 -1.19
C PRO A 130 -8.01 -1.93 -0.43
N CYS A 131 -7.68 -1.32 0.72
CA CYS A 131 -6.71 -1.87 1.66
C CYS A 131 -7.45 -2.49 2.85
N VAL A 132 -7.04 -3.68 3.28
CA VAL A 132 -7.59 -4.34 4.48
C VAL A 132 -7.38 -3.54 5.79
N MET A 133 -6.52 -2.53 5.74
CA MET A 133 -6.26 -1.60 6.84
C MET A 133 -7.01 -0.27 6.69
N ILE A 134 -7.91 -0.16 5.72
CA ILE A 134 -8.73 1.05 5.58
C ILE A 134 -9.69 1.16 6.75
N ASN A 135 -9.84 2.37 7.30
CA ASN A 135 -10.88 2.58 8.29
C ASN A 135 -12.25 2.76 7.62
N HIS A 136 -13.31 2.44 8.34
CA HIS A 136 -14.65 2.38 7.75
C HIS A 136 -15.21 3.74 7.36
N GLY A 137 -14.88 4.77 8.14
CA GLY A 137 -15.27 6.13 7.78
C GLY A 137 -14.64 6.57 6.46
N GLU A 138 -13.39 6.19 6.24
CA GLU A 138 -12.68 6.44 4.99
C GLU A 138 -13.26 5.63 3.84
N LEU A 139 -13.49 4.32 4.05
CA LEU A 139 -14.12 3.46 3.05
C LEU A 139 -15.48 4.01 2.63
N ARG A 140 -16.30 4.39 3.61
CA ARG A 140 -17.63 4.96 3.34
C ARG A 140 -17.54 6.26 2.52
N ARG A 141 -16.60 7.16 2.85
CA ARG A 141 -16.41 8.38 2.05
C ARG A 141 -15.95 8.07 0.63
N LEU A 142 -14.97 7.20 0.49
CA LEU A 142 -14.45 6.82 -0.83
C LEU A 142 -15.50 6.12 -1.69
N SER A 143 -16.38 5.31 -1.11
CA SER A 143 -17.41 4.59 -1.86
C SER A 143 -18.45 5.49 -2.52
N TYR A 144 -18.66 6.70 -2.01
CA TYR A 144 -19.52 7.67 -2.69
C TYR A 144 -18.91 8.21 -3.99
N SER A 145 -17.59 8.36 -4.03
CA SER A 145 -16.87 8.89 -5.19
C SER A 145 -16.30 7.81 -6.10
N CYS A 146 -16.10 6.62 -5.57
CA CYS A 146 -15.51 5.46 -6.22
C CYS A 146 -16.31 4.20 -5.89
N PRO A 147 -17.55 4.07 -6.39
CA PRO A 147 -18.43 2.94 -6.04
C PRO A 147 -17.84 1.57 -6.46
N GLU A 148 -16.97 1.53 -7.46
CA GLU A 148 -16.25 0.34 -7.90
C GLU A 148 -15.40 -0.33 -6.79
N ILE A 149 -15.22 0.33 -5.65
CA ILE A 149 -14.54 -0.26 -4.49
C ILE A 149 -15.31 -1.47 -3.95
N TRP A 150 -16.65 -1.43 -4.04
CA TRP A 150 -17.51 -2.53 -3.61
C TRP A 150 -17.39 -3.75 -4.51
N ASP A 151 -17.29 -3.55 -5.83
CA ASP A 151 -17.08 -4.64 -6.78
C ASP A 151 -15.75 -5.35 -6.52
N ARG A 152 -14.70 -4.59 -6.19
CA ARG A 152 -13.40 -5.15 -5.84
C ARG A 152 -13.43 -5.93 -4.52
N ILE A 153 -14.17 -5.46 -3.52
CA ILE A 153 -14.39 -6.18 -2.27
C ILE A 153 -15.14 -7.48 -2.54
N ALA A 154 -16.25 -7.42 -3.28
CA ALA A 154 -17.02 -8.59 -3.63
C ALA A 154 -16.19 -9.65 -4.36
N GLN A 155 -15.35 -9.25 -5.32
CA GLN A 155 -14.43 -10.18 -6.00
C GLN A 155 -13.46 -10.84 -5.03
N LEU A 156 -12.94 -10.12 -4.04
CA LEU A 156 -12.05 -10.69 -3.02
C LEU A 156 -12.79 -11.67 -2.11
N GLU A 157 -14.03 -11.38 -1.75
CA GLU A 157 -14.86 -12.25 -0.91
C GLU A 157 -15.25 -13.54 -1.65
N VAL A 158 -15.57 -13.45 -2.95
CA VAL A 158 -15.79 -14.63 -3.81
C VAL A 158 -14.53 -15.48 -3.88
N ALA A 159 -13.37 -14.88 -4.16
CA ALA A 159 -12.08 -15.57 -4.20
C ALA A 159 -11.71 -16.22 -2.85
N ALA A 160 -12.15 -15.62 -1.74
CA ALA A 160 -11.99 -16.13 -0.38
C ALA A 160 -13.06 -17.15 0.04
N LYS A 161 -13.84 -17.68 -0.91
CA LYS A 161 -14.92 -18.68 -0.66
C LYS A 161 -15.97 -18.16 0.33
N GLY A 162 -16.36 -16.89 0.21
CA GLY A 162 -17.39 -16.26 1.02
C GLY A 162 -16.90 -15.74 2.38
N GLN A 163 -15.60 -15.72 2.64
CA GLN A 163 -15.09 -15.03 3.81
C GLN A 163 -15.14 -13.52 3.59
N THR A 164 -15.66 -12.79 4.56
CA THR A 164 -15.84 -11.35 4.44
C THR A 164 -14.50 -10.59 4.47
N PHE A 165 -14.44 -9.52 3.70
CA PHE A 165 -13.32 -8.57 3.72
C PHE A 165 -13.22 -7.83 5.07
N PHE A 166 -14.35 -7.66 5.73
CA PHE A 166 -14.44 -7.05 7.05
C PHE A 166 -14.75 -8.09 8.13
N PRO A 167 -14.34 -7.82 9.40
CA PRO A 167 -14.72 -8.68 10.50
C PRO A 167 -16.25 -8.81 10.62
N PRO A 168 -16.76 -9.98 11.02
CA PRO A 168 -18.17 -10.17 11.34
C PRO A 168 -18.65 -9.05 12.29
N ASN A 169 -19.87 -8.60 12.12
CA ASN A 169 -20.52 -7.50 12.88
C ASN A 169 -20.02 -6.08 12.58
N TYR A 170 -19.19 -5.92 11.59
CA TYR A 170 -18.63 -4.62 11.27
C TYR A 170 -19.43 -3.85 10.22
N ILE A 171 -20.11 -4.55 9.31
CA ILE A 171 -21.12 -3.95 8.42
C ILE A 171 -22.48 -4.22 9.04
N PRO A 172 -23.28 -3.20 9.33
CA PRO A 172 -24.65 -3.42 9.80
C PRO A 172 -25.40 -4.33 8.84
N GLN A 173 -26.13 -5.29 9.36
CA GLN A 173 -26.83 -6.33 8.59
C GLN A 173 -27.71 -5.78 7.45
N ARG A 174 -28.24 -4.55 7.62
CA ARG A 174 -28.99 -3.81 6.60
C ARG A 174 -28.22 -3.48 5.30
N PHE A 175 -26.93 -3.74 5.22
CA PHE A 175 -26.10 -3.57 4.04
C PHE A 175 -25.63 -4.90 3.44
N HIS A 176 -26.19 -6.02 3.94
CA HIS A 176 -25.93 -7.36 3.43
C HIS A 176 -27.06 -7.88 2.51
N ASP A 177 -28.15 -7.08 2.34
CA ASP A 177 -29.30 -7.42 1.50
C ASP A 177 -29.13 -6.90 0.07
#